data_aa19b0f3ef6da598d9dcc21919d4eede
#
_entry.id   aa19b0f3ef6da598d9dcc21919d4eede
#
_cell.length_a   1.000
_cell.length_b   1.000
_cell.length_c   1.000
_cell.angle_alpha   90.00
_cell.angle_beta   90.00
_cell.angle_gamma   90.00
#
_symmetry.space_group_name_H-M   'P 1'
#
loop_
_entity.id
_entity.type
_entity.pdbx_description
1 polymer ?
#
loop_
_entity_poly.entity_id
_entity_poly.type
_entity_poly.pdbx_seq_one_letter_code
_entity_poly.pdbx_strand_id
1 'polypeptide(L)'
;MSLKDFVLIRVRAGKVHGLLGKYYTWKDNPPEEITKLPVLDERIDERINFVWIDSPTPKVPAENFAVAWEGYLIAPMEGDYIFFIETDDGARLWVDGKLVIDSWWDQPPTVHHSPRVRLTPGYHSIKLYFYNKETFAVIRLGWIRPDGKAEIIPSTNLAVKLSNEIVVKGLPEDYTIELWAGEKIGSAKVVNGIAKIDANNILQPIDGYFKVHDANGSIVYTSPIIRDIWGGDEYEVAEV
;
A
#
# COMPACT_ATOMS: atom_id res chain seq x y z
N MET A 1 23.76 20.23 -22.68
CA MET A 1 24.09 18.84 -23.00
C MET A 1 22.93 18.35 -23.87
N SER A 2 23.18 17.92 -25.11
CA SER A 2 22.09 17.38 -25.95
C SER A 2 21.96 15.90 -25.59
N LEU A 3 20.89 15.53 -24.92
CA LEU A 3 20.55 14.12 -24.67
C LEU A 3 20.08 13.51 -26.00
N LYS A 4 21.00 12.99 -26.82
CA LYS A 4 20.62 12.39 -28.10
C LYS A 4 20.26 10.91 -27.97
N ASP A 5 20.79 10.20 -26.99
CA ASP A 5 20.51 8.79 -26.77
C ASP A 5 20.49 8.48 -25.27
N PHE A 6 19.31 8.37 -24.70
CA PHE A 6 19.13 7.97 -23.32
C PHE A 6 17.91 7.07 -23.17
N VAL A 7 17.87 6.31 -22.09
CA VAL A 7 16.73 5.52 -21.67
C VAL A 7 16.35 5.86 -20.23
N LEU A 8 15.09 5.68 -19.89
CA LEU A 8 14.64 5.72 -18.50
C LEU A 8 14.69 4.30 -17.94
N ILE A 9 15.42 4.12 -16.86
CA ILE A 9 15.54 2.86 -16.14
C ILE A 9 14.81 3.01 -14.81
N ARG A 10 13.91 2.06 -14.50
CA ARG A 10 13.31 1.97 -13.15
C ARG A 10 14.36 1.46 -12.19
N VAL A 11 14.81 2.31 -11.27
CA VAL A 11 15.80 1.99 -10.24
C VAL A 11 15.16 1.56 -8.92
N ARG A 12 13.88 1.88 -8.73
CA ARG A 12 13.09 1.44 -7.57
C ARG A 12 11.63 1.25 -7.97
N ALA A 13 11.04 0.12 -7.55
CA ALA A 13 9.61 -0.11 -7.68
C ALA A 13 8.86 0.47 -6.46
N GLY A 14 7.75 1.16 -6.72
CA GLY A 14 6.91 1.76 -5.67
C GLY A 14 5.95 0.77 -5.01
N LYS A 15 5.80 -0.44 -5.58
CA LYS A 15 4.98 -1.51 -5.01
C LYS A 15 5.81 -2.42 -4.11
N VAL A 16 5.37 -2.59 -2.87
CA VAL A 16 5.92 -3.59 -1.94
C VAL A 16 4.78 -4.50 -1.48
N HIS A 17 5.05 -5.80 -1.36
CA HIS A 17 4.09 -6.77 -0.84
C HIS A 17 3.94 -6.63 0.67
N GLY A 18 2.69 -6.73 1.15
CA GLY A 18 2.34 -6.54 2.56
C GLY A 18 1.41 -5.36 2.78
N LEU A 19 1.20 -5.00 4.04
CA LEU A 19 0.44 -3.83 4.48
C LEU A 19 1.32 -2.92 5.34
N LEU A 20 1.12 -1.61 5.24
CA LEU A 20 1.78 -0.65 6.11
C LEU A 20 1.14 -0.69 7.50
N GLY A 21 1.86 -1.21 8.48
CA GLY A 21 1.47 -1.24 9.88
C GLY A 21 2.00 -0.03 10.62
N LYS A 22 1.09 0.74 11.23
CA LYS A 22 1.39 1.82 12.17
C LYS A 22 1.00 1.39 13.57
N TYR A 23 1.95 1.51 14.49
CA TYR A 23 1.85 0.99 15.85
C TYR A 23 1.70 2.13 16.84
N TYR A 24 0.79 1.96 17.80
CA TYR A 24 0.35 2.97 18.76
C TYR A 24 0.29 2.41 20.17
N THR A 25 0.18 3.29 21.16
CA THR A 25 -0.18 2.94 22.53
C THR A 25 -1.21 3.93 23.07
N TRP A 26 -1.97 3.50 24.08
CA TRP A 26 -2.92 4.37 24.81
C TRP A 26 -2.75 4.19 26.32
N LYS A 27 -3.51 4.95 27.14
CA LYS A 27 -3.36 4.91 28.60
C LYS A 27 -4.54 4.27 29.31
N ASP A 28 -5.77 4.69 29.04
CA ASP A 28 -6.91 4.29 29.90
C ASP A 28 -7.80 3.23 29.23
N ASN A 29 -8.29 3.50 28.03
CA ASN A 29 -9.13 2.59 27.25
C ASN A 29 -8.73 2.61 25.78
N PRO A 30 -8.93 1.52 25.04
CA PRO A 30 -8.66 1.52 23.61
C PRO A 30 -9.55 2.57 22.93
N PRO A 31 -8.95 3.53 22.18
CA PRO A 31 -9.71 4.59 21.55
C PRO A 31 -10.49 4.04 20.35
N GLU A 32 -11.64 4.65 20.08
CA GLU A 32 -12.43 4.33 18.88
C GLU A 32 -11.67 4.60 17.58
N GLU A 33 -10.80 5.63 17.59
CA GLU A 33 -9.99 6.04 16.45
C GLU A 33 -8.50 6.01 16.77
N ILE A 34 -7.89 4.83 16.66
CA ILE A 34 -6.47 4.62 16.98
C ILE A 34 -5.52 5.48 16.16
N THR A 35 -5.90 5.84 14.92
CA THR A 35 -5.07 6.66 14.02
C THR A 35 -4.92 8.12 14.45
N LYS A 36 -5.66 8.57 15.46
CA LYS A 36 -5.46 9.89 16.09
C LYS A 36 -4.34 9.89 17.13
N LEU A 37 -3.86 8.72 17.53
CA LEU A 37 -2.75 8.58 18.45
C LEU A 37 -1.40 8.88 17.75
N PRO A 38 -0.37 9.29 18.48
CA PRO A 38 0.98 9.39 17.94
C PRO A 38 1.50 8.02 17.49
N VAL A 39 2.07 7.95 16.29
CA VAL A 39 2.71 6.74 15.78
C VAL A 39 4.02 6.51 16.53
N LEU A 40 4.19 5.34 17.16
CA LEU A 40 5.42 4.95 17.84
C LEU A 40 6.39 4.22 16.92
N ASP A 41 5.85 3.39 16.03
CA ASP A 41 6.63 2.63 15.05
C ASP A 41 5.83 2.42 13.77
N GLU A 42 6.55 2.21 12.66
CA GLU A 42 5.96 1.98 11.35
C GLU A 42 6.80 0.95 10.60
N ARG A 43 6.13 -0.05 10.01
CA ARG A 43 6.81 -1.05 9.17
C ARG A 43 5.84 -1.66 8.15
N ILE A 44 6.38 -2.35 7.16
CA ILE A 44 5.59 -3.18 6.25
C ILE A 44 5.54 -4.60 6.82
N ASP A 45 4.33 -5.06 7.12
CA ASP A 45 4.06 -6.42 7.54
C ASP A 45 3.62 -7.24 6.33
N GLU A 46 4.43 -8.23 5.95
CA GLU A 46 4.20 -9.05 4.75
C GLU A 46 2.87 -9.80 4.79
N ARG A 47 2.46 -10.24 5.98
CA ARG A 47 1.19 -10.93 6.25
C ARG A 47 0.72 -10.58 7.65
N ILE A 48 -0.57 -10.53 7.85
CA ILE A 48 -1.15 -10.37 9.19
C ILE A 48 -1.40 -11.76 9.76
N ASN A 49 -0.43 -12.26 10.51
CA ASN A 49 -0.45 -13.57 11.16
C ASN A 49 0.48 -13.53 12.36
N PHE A 50 0.03 -12.87 13.43
CA PHE A 50 0.84 -12.61 14.61
C PHE A 50 0.27 -13.26 15.86
N VAL A 51 1.18 -13.71 16.70
CA VAL A 51 0.97 -14.00 18.10
C VAL A 51 2.11 -13.32 18.85
N TRP A 52 1.79 -12.33 19.66
CA TRP A 52 2.77 -11.64 20.49
C TRP A 52 2.59 -12.05 21.95
N ILE A 53 3.63 -12.63 22.52
CA ILE A 53 3.72 -12.94 23.96
C ILE A 53 4.34 -11.74 24.71
N ASP A 54 5.02 -10.88 23.97
CA ASP A 54 5.73 -9.70 24.41
C ASP A 54 5.46 -8.55 23.43
N SER A 55 6.20 -7.47 23.51
CA SER A 55 6.07 -6.28 22.65
C SER A 55 6.03 -6.62 21.15
N PRO A 56 5.13 -6.00 20.37
CA PRO A 56 5.07 -6.25 18.93
C PRO A 56 6.30 -5.66 18.18
N THR A 57 6.91 -4.61 18.75
CA THR A 57 8.17 -4.01 18.31
C THR A 57 8.93 -3.44 19.53
N PRO A 58 10.26 -3.20 19.42
CA PRO A 58 11.04 -2.64 20.54
C PRO A 58 10.59 -1.24 21.03
N LYS A 59 9.76 -0.54 20.23
CA LYS A 59 9.27 0.81 20.56
C LYS A 59 7.86 0.83 21.15
N VAL A 60 7.18 -0.31 21.15
CA VAL A 60 5.77 -0.43 21.52
C VAL A 60 5.65 -1.34 22.74
N PRO A 61 4.90 -0.97 23.78
CA PRO A 61 4.74 -1.81 24.96
C PRO A 61 4.02 -3.14 24.63
N ALA A 62 4.17 -4.16 25.49
CA ALA A 62 3.50 -5.44 25.34
C ALA A 62 1.98 -5.36 25.54
N GLU A 63 1.53 -4.39 26.33
CA GLU A 63 0.13 -4.16 26.67
C GLU A 63 -0.33 -2.76 26.26
N ASN A 64 -1.64 -2.57 26.13
CA ASN A 64 -2.25 -1.31 25.74
C ASN A 64 -1.67 -0.75 24.43
N PHE A 65 -1.57 -1.61 23.42
CA PHE A 65 -1.11 -1.21 22.08
C PHE A 65 -2.16 -1.47 21.02
N ALA A 66 -2.05 -0.70 19.94
CA ALA A 66 -2.89 -0.87 18.76
C ALA A 66 -2.05 -0.85 17.49
N VAL A 67 -2.60 -1.43 16.44
CA VAL A 67 -2.00 -1.40 15.11
C VAL A 67 -3.06 -1.06 14.08
N ALA A 68 -2.76 -0.12 13.18
CA ALA A 68 -3.52 0.13 11.98
C ALA A 68 -2.71 -0.35 10.78
N TRP A 69 -3.23 -1.34 10.05
CA TRP A 69 -2.69 -1.75 8.76
C TRP A 69 -3.52 -1.15 7.63
N GLU A 70 -2.83 -0.60 6.64
CA GLU A 70 -3.45 -0.01 5.46
C GLU A 70 -2.68 -0.42 4.20
N GLY A 71 -3.40 -0.56 3.09
CA GLY A 71 -2.84 -0.89 1.80
C GLY A 71 -3.88 -1.42 0.84
N TYR A 72 -3.48 -2.38 0.01
CA TYR A 72 -4.32 -2.98 -1.01
C TYR A 72 -4.33 -4.50 -0.90
N LEU A 73 -5.52 -5.06 -1.06
CA LEU A 73 -5.76 -6.47 -1.31
C LEU A 73 -5.74 -6.70 -2.82
N ILE A 74 -5.07 -7.75 -3.28
CA ILE A 74 -5.05 -8.15 -4.70
C ILE A 74 -5.92 -9.39 -4.84
N ALA A 75 -7.15 -9.22 -5.30
CA ALA A 75 -8.08 -10.31 -5.56
C ALA A 75 -7.69 -11.04 -6.86
N PRO A 76 -7.39 -12.37 -6.83
CA PRO A 76 -6.96 -13.10 -8.01
C PRO A 76 -8.08 -13.44 -8.98
N MET A 77 -9.34 -13.39 -8.56
CA MET A 77 -10.50 -13.74 -9.36
C MET A 77 -11.75 -12.96 -8.95
N GLU A 78 -12.71 -12.85 -9.85
CA GLU A 78 -14.03 -12.31 -9.55
C GLU A 78 -14.83 -13.29 -8.69
N GLY A 79 -15.59 -12.79 -7.72
CA GLY A 79 -16.55 -13.57 -6.95
C GLY A 79 -16.76 -13.09 -5.54
N ASP A 80 -17.46 -13.92 -4.77
CA ASP A 80 -17.79 -13.63 -3.38
C ASP A 80 -16.70 -14.17 -2.45
N TYR A 81 -16.08 -13.28 -1.72
CA TYR A 81 -15.09 -13.57 -0.68
C TYR A 81 -15.74 -13.49 0.70
N ILE A 82 -15.30 -14.32 1.62
CA ILE A 82 -15.61 -14.18 3.05
C ILE A 82 -14.27 -13.95 3.75
N PHE A 83 -14.12 -12.79 4.38
CA PHE A 83 -12.95 -12.51 5.21
C PHE A 83 -13.13 -13.09 6.59
N PHE A 84 -12.04 -13.51 7.23
CA PHE A 84 -12.04 -13.87 8.63
C PHE A 84 -10.87 -13.23 9.38
N ILE A 85 -11.11 -12.91 10.63
CA ILE A 85 -10.10 -12.42 11.57
C ILE A 85 -10.15 -13.30 12.79
N GLU A 86 -9.01 -13.85 13.22
CA GLU A 86 -8.83 -14.34 14.58
C GLU A 86 -8.15 -13.22 15.36
N THR A 87 -8.76 -12.81 16.46
CA THR A 87 -8.29 -11.64 17.23
C THR A 87 -8.44 -11.83 18.73
N ASP A 88 -7.48 -11.30 19.47
CA ASP A 88 -7.41 -11.08 20.90
C ASP A 88 -6.59 -9.78 21.12
N ASP A 89 -7.16 -8.64 21.47
CA ASP A 89 -8.57 -8.31 21.73
C ASP A 89 -9.35 -7.91 20.47
N GLY A 90 -9.62 -6.59 20.33
CA GLY A 90 -10.55 -6.05 19.35
C GLY A 90 -9.96 -5.81 17.97
N ALA A 91 -10.79 -6.02 16.93
CA ALA A 91 -10.41 -5.74 15.55
C ALA A 91 -11.57 -5.21 14.71
N ARG A 92 -11.23 -4.40 13.70
CA ARG A 92 -12.14 -3.90 12.66
C ARG A 92 -11.52 -4.03 11.29
N LEU A 93 -12.26 -4.56 10.31
CA LEU A 93 -11.81 -4.72 8.93
C LEU A 93 -12.68 -3.94 7.97
N TRP A 94 -12.03 -3.14 7.11
CA TRP A 94 -12.68 -2.48 5.97
C TRP A 94 -12.10 -3.01 4.66
N VAL A 95 -12.99 -3.21 3.69
CA VAL A 95 -12.64 -3.52 2.29
C VAL A 95 -13.39 -2.54 1.41
N ASP A 96 -12.68 -1.85 0.51
CA ASP A 96 -13.20 -0.76 -0.33
C ASP A 96 -13.98 0.29 0.46
N GLY A 97 -13.43 0.67 1.62
CA GLY A 97 -14.03 1.65 2.53
C GLY A 97 -15.25 1.16 3.32
N LYS A 98 -15.75 -0.06 3.06
CA LYS A 98 -16.88 -0.65 3.78
C LYS A 98 -16.39 -1.45 4.97
N LEU A 99 -16.93 -1.18 6.16
CA LEU A 99 -16.72 -1.98 7.36
C LEU A 99 -17.38 -3.36 7.18
N VAL A 100 -16.58 -4.42 7.16
CA VAL A 100 -17.05 -5.79 6.91
C VAL A 100 -16.94 -6.70 8.13
N ILE A 101 -16.07 -6.38 9.09
CA ILE A 101 -16.01 -7.00 10.42
C ILE A 101 -15.84 -5.88 11.44
N ASP A 102 -16.69 -5.91 12.48
CA ASP A 102 -16.56 -5.06 13.67
C ASP A 102 -16.64 -5.93 14.93
N SER A 103 -15.50 -6.07 15.61
CA SER A 103 -15.37 -6.79 16.89
C SER A 103 -14.52 -5.98 17.87
N TRP A 104 -14.88 -4.69 18.03
CA TRP A 104 -14.12 -3.71 18.83
C TRP A 104 -14.47 -3.78 20.34
N TRP A 105 -14.13 -4.92 20.96
CA TRP A 105 -14.29 -5.17 22.39
C TRP A 105 -13.23 -6.14 22.90
N ASP A 106 -12.99 -6.16 24.23
CA ASP A 106 -12.08 -7.09 24.88
C ASP A 106 -12.64 -8.52 24.76
N GLN A 107 -11.82 -9.45 24.27
CA GLN A 107 -12.21 -10.85 24.05
C GLN A 107 -10.98 -11.76 23.98
N PRO A 108 -11.11 -13.05 24.39
CA PRO A 108 -10.07 -14.04 24.12
C PRO A 108 -9.97 -14.33 22.61
N PRO A 109 -8.94 -15.08 22.17
CA PRO A 109 -8.80 -15.45 20.75
C PRO A 109 -10.11 -15.96 20.15
N THR A 110 -10.71 -15.18 19.29
CA THR A 110 -12.02 -15.44 18.70
C THR A 110 -11.97 -15.18 17.20
N VAL A 111 -12.62 -16.09 16.43
CA VAL A 111 -12.70 -15.96 14.97
C VAL A 111 -14.00 -15.27 14.57
N HIS A 112 -13.89 -14.19 13.82
CA HIS A 112 -15.00 -13.45 13.23
C HIS A 112 -14.97 -13.55 11.71
N HIS A 113 -16.15 -13.71 11.11
CA HIS A 113 -16.30 -13.77 9.66
C HIS A 113 -17.10 -12.58 9.13
N SER A 114 -16.70 -12.06 7.97
CA SER A 114 -17.50 -11.06 7.26
C SER A 114 -18.73 -11.70 6.59
N PRO A 115 -19.75 -10.92 6.23
CA PRO A 115 -20.66 -11.26 5.16
C PRO A 115 -19.88 -11.52 3.84
N ARG A 116 -20.56 -12.03 2.83
CA ARG A 116 -19.99 -12.14 1.48
C ARG A 116 -19.68 -10.76 0.92
N VAL A 117 -18.46 -10.58 0.43
CA VAL A 117 -17.98 -9.36 -0.21
C VAL A 117 -17.66 -9.68 -1.66
N ARG A 118 -18.41 -9.10 -2.60
CA ARG A 118 -18.16 -9.26 -4.03
C ARG A 118 -16.96 -8.44 -4.43
N LEU A 119 -15.95 -9.08 -5.02
CA LEU A 119 -14.75 -8.43 -5.56
C LEU A 119 -14.56 -8.74 -7.03
N THR A 120 -13.99 -7.78 -7.76
CA THR A 120 -13.45 -8.00 -9.11
C THR A 120 -11.98 -8.44 -9.02
N PRO A 121 -11.38 -9.01 -10.07
CA PRO A 121 -9.92 -9.20 -10.08
C PRO A 121 -9.19 -7.86 -9.96
N GLY A 122 -8.11 -7.82 -9.20
CA GLY A 122 -7.25 -6.63 -9.07
C GLY A 122 -7.20 -6.06 -7.66
N TYR A 123 -6.96 -4.75 -7.58
CA TYR A 123 -6.63 -4.04 -6.35
C TYR A 123 -7.88 -3.49 -5.66
N HIS A 124 -8.02 -3.78 -4.37
CA HIS A 124 -9.08 -3.31 -3.49
C HIS A 124 -8.45 -2.68 -2.25
N SER A 125 -8.94 -1.54 -1.80
CA SER A 125 -8.43 -0.95 -0.57
C SER A 125 -8.74 -1.84 0.62
N ILE A 126 -7.76 -2.04 1.52
CA ILE A 126 -7.95 -2.79 2.75
C ILE A 126 -7.41 -1.99 3.92
N LYS A 127 -8.14 -2.01 5.03
CA LYS A 127 -7.75 -1.42 6.29
C LYS A 127 -8.14 -2.34 7.43
N LEU A 128 -7.20 -2.63 8.32
CA LEU A 128 -7.41 -3.44 9.52
C LEU A 128 -6.94 -2.66 10.73
N TYR A 129 -7.82 -2.46 11.71
CA TYR A 129 -7.47 -1.97 13.03
C TYR A 129 -7.51 -3.10 14.02
N PHE A 130 -6.58 -3.08 14.97
CA PHE A 130 -6.43 -4.06 16.03
C PHE A 130 -5.98 -3.36 17.29
N TYR A 131 -6.41 -3.87 18.45
CA TYR A 131 -5.81 -3.52 19.74
C TYR A 131 -5.64 -4.74 20.62
N ASN A 132 -4.64 -4.67 21.50
CA ASN A 132 -4.42 -5.58 22.61
C ASN A 132 -4.36 -4.77 23.91
N LYS A 133 -5.14 -5.17 24.91
CA LYS A 133 -5.17 -4.51 26.20
C LYS A 133 -4.16 -5.11 27.17
N GLU A 134 -4.23 -6.41 27.38
CA GLU A 134 -3.44 -7.11 28.39
C GLU A 134 -2.97 -8.46 27.87
N THR A 135 -1.91 -8.99 28.49
CA THR A 135 -1.37 -10.33 28.23
C THR A 135 -0.83 -10.55 26.82
N PHE A 136 -1.06 -11.73 26.24
CA PHE A 136 -0.65 -12.01 24.87
C PHE A 136 -1.68 -11.51 23.87
N ALA A 137 -1.24 -11.28 22.65
CA ALA A 137 -2.07 -10.76 21.58
C ALA A 137 -2.11 -11.71 20.39
N VAL A 138 -3.28 -11.85 19.76
CA VAL A 138 -3.44 -12.61 18.53
C VAL A 138 -4.11 -11.75 17.48
N ILE A 139 -3.56 -11.70 16.27
CA ILE A 139 -4.24 -11.16 15.11
C ILE A 139 -3.86 -11.93 13.85
N ARG A 140 -4.86 -12.51 13.19
CA ARG A 140 -4.71 -13.20 11.91
C ARG A 140 -5.78 -12.72 10.94
N LEU A 141 -5.38 -12.40 9.72
CA LEU A 141 -6.29 -12.00 8.65
C LEU A 141 -6.26 -13.04 7.53
N GLY A 142 -7.43 -13.59 7.25
CA GLY A 142 -7.58 -14.58 6.19
C GLY A 142 -8.83 -14.33 5.34
N TRP A 143 -8.98 -15.15 4.33
CA TRP A 143 -10.12 -15.17 3.43
C TRP A 143 -10.54 -16.58 3.05
N ILE A 144 -11.80 -16.72 2.69
CA ILE A 144 -12.34 -17.84 1.90
C ILE A 144 -12.64 -17.27 0.53
N ARG A 145 -11.95 -17.77 -0.49
CA ARG A 145 -12.05 -17.30 -1.87
C ARG A 145 -13.28 -17.91 -2.58
N PRO A 146 -13.69 -17.38 -3.74
CA PRO A 146 -14.79 -17.94 -4.53
C PRO A 146 -14.61 -19.40 -4.95
N ASP A 147 -13.35 -19.87 -5.09
CA ASP A 147 -13.00 -21.26 -5.37
C ASP A 147 -13.03 -22.17 -4.11
N GLY A 148 -13.44 -21.64 -2.97
CA GLY A 148 -13.56 -22.36 -1.70
C GLY A 148 -12.25 -22.48 -0.91
N LYS A 149 -11.13 -21.95 -1.41
CA LYS A 149 -9.85 -21.98 -0.68
C LYS A 149 -9.88 -21.04 0.51
N ALA A 150 -9.69 -21.58 1.71
CA ALA A 150 -9.52 -20.82 2.95
C ALA A 150 -8.04 -20.77 3.34
N GLU A 151 -7.51 -19.56 3.58
CA GLU A 151 -6.11 -19.35 3.92
C GLU A 151 -5.90 -17.99 4.60
N ILE A 152 -4.82 -17.84 5.38
CA ILE A 152 -4.27 -16.53 5.72
C ILE A 152 -3.89 -15.84 4.42
N ILE A 153 -4.26 -14.57 4.26
CA ILE A 153 -3.99 -13.84 3.00
C ILE A 153 -2.47 -13.84 2.74
N PRO A 154 -2.03 -14.41 1.59
CA PRO A 154 -0.61 -14.44 1.25
C PRO A 154 -0.05 -13.03 1.02
N SER A 155 1.25 -12.81 1.28
CA SER A 155 1.92 -11.54 1.01
C SER A 155 1.79 -11.09 -0.45
N THR A 156 1.79 -12.02 -1.38
CA THR A 156 1.60 -11.74 -2.82
C THR A 156 0.22 -11.17 -3.18
N ASN A 157 -0.75 -11.33 -2.28
CA ASN A 157 -2.10 -10.78 -2.42
C ASN A 157 -2.31 -9.51 -1.57
N LEU A 158 -1.23 -8.96 -1.00
CA LEU A 158 -1.20 -7.69 -0.30
C LEU A 158 -0.18 -6.75 -0.95
N ALA A 159 -0.45 -5.45 -0.97
CA ALA A 159 0.45 -4.47 -1.53
C ALA A 159 0.35 -3.11 -0.82
N VAL A 160 1.48 -2.41 -0.77
CA VAL A 160 1.58 -1.02 -0.32
C VAL A 160 2.12 -0.18 -1.47
N LYS A 161 1.55 1.01 -1.66
CA LYS A 161 2.10 2.08 -2.48
C LYS A 161 3.04 2.92 -1.62
N LEU A 162 4.34 2.91 -1.94
CA LEU A 162 5.36 3.53 -1.09
C LEU A 162 5.27 5.06 -1.03
N SER A 163 4.72 5.71 -2.06
CA SER A 163 4.58 7.16 -2.15
C SER A 163 3.45 7.53 -3.11
N ASN A 164 2.98 8.75 -3.00
CA ASN A 164 2.06 9.36 -3.97
C ASN A 164 2.78 10.12 -5.09
N GLU A 165 4.09 9.95 -5.23
CA GLU A 165 4.88 10.56 -6.29
C GLU A 165 5.60 9.47 -7.10
N ILE A 166 5.75 9.71 -8.41
CA ILE A 166 6.69 9.01 -9.28
C ILE A 166 7.85 9.96 -9.52
N VAL A 167 9.06 9.52 -9.21
CA VAL A 167 10.27 10.34 -9.25
C VAL A 167 11.11 9.99 -10.48
N VAL A 168 11.53 11.00 -11.25
CA VAL A 168 12.46 10.84 -12.36
C VAL A 168 13.66 11.74 -12.15
N LYS A 169 14.87 11.19 -12.22
CA LYS A 169 16.13 11.87 -11.94
C LYS A 169 17.03 11.90 -13.20
N GLY A 170 17.92 12.89 -13.26
CA GLY A 170 18.97 12.98 -14.28
C GLY A 170 18.54 13.67 -15.59
N LEU A 171 17.31 14.16 -15.69
CA LEU A 171 16.92 15.01 -16.82
C LEU A 171 17.50 16.44 -16.66
N PRO A 172 17.79 17.14 -17.78
CA PRO A 172 18.24 18.52 -17.73
C PRO A 172 17.21 19.46 -17.09
N GLU A 173 17.72 20.56 -16.54
CA GLU A 173 16.88 21.63 -15.98
C GLU A 173 15.92 22.17 -17.04
N ASP A 174 14.74 22.60 -16.59
CA ASP A 174 13.65 23.12 -17.43
C ASP A 174 12.97 22.12 -18.38
N TYR A 175 13.42 20.86 -18.43
CA TYR A 175 12.69 19.82 -19.17
C TYR A 175 11.38 19.48 -18.48
N THR A 176 10.44 18.95 -19.24
CA THR A 176 9.16 18.46 -18.71
C THR A 176 9.00 16.97 -19.04
N ILE A 177 8.55 16.18 -18.07
CA ILE A 177 8.20 14.79 -18.28
C ILE A 177 6.70 14.60 -18.09
N GLU A 178 6.10 13.79 -18.95
CA GLU A 178 4.69 13.39 -18.89
C GLU A 178 4.56 11.88 -18.79
N LEU A 179 3.61 11.41 -17.97
CA LEU A 179 3.19 10.01 -17.92
C LEU A 179 1.88 9.85 -18.69
N TRP A 180 1.83 8.85 -19.57
CA TRP A 180 0.69 8.51 -20.42
C TRP A 180 0.28 7.06 -20.25
N ALA A 181 -1.04 6.78 -20.13
CA ALA A 181 -1.64 5.46 -20.11
C ALA A 181 -3.01 5.53 -20.81
N GLY A 182 -3.02 5.48 -22.16
CA GLY A 182 -4.20 5.81 -22.97
C GLY A 182 -4.45 7.33 -23.06
N GLU A 183 -4.41 8.00 -21.91
CA GLU A 183 -4.48 9.46 -21.79
C GLU A 183 -3.29 9.98 -20.95
N LYS A 184 -3.16 11.30 -20.87
CA LYS A 184 -2.14 11.93 -20.02
C LYS A 184 -2.54 11.80 -18.54
N ILE A 185 -1.77 11.05 -17.80
CA ILE A 185 -2.00 10.80 -16.36
C ILE A 185 -1.47 11.97 -15.52
N GLY A 186 -0.28 12.47 -15.85
CA GLY A 186 0.36 13.56 -15.12
C GLY A 186 1.59 14.09 -15.82
N SER A 187 2.12 15.20 -15.29
CA SER A 187 3.35 15.82 -15.79
C SER A 187 4.09 16.53 -14.67
N ALA A 188 5.41 16.66 -14.82
CA ALA A 188 6.25 17.43 -13.92
C ALA A 188 7.37 18.13 -14.68
N LYS A 189 7.70 19.35 -14.25
CA LYS A 189 8.90 20.07 -14.69
C LYS A 189 10.11 19.58 -13.89
N VAL A 190 11.25 19.50 -14.53
CA VAL A 190 12.51 19.17 -13.87
C VAL A 190 13.01 20.38 -13.09
N VAL A 191 13.30 20.19 -11.82
CA VAL A 191 13.89 21.18 -10.92
C VAL A 191 15.02 20.52 -10.14
N ASN A 192 16.22 21.08 -10.18
CA ASN A 192 17.43 20.50 -9.59
C ASN A 192 17.69 19.05 -10.04
N GLY A 193 17.46 18.77 -11.34
CA GLY A 193 17.65 17.45 -11.93
C GLY A 193 16.60 16.39 -11.55
N ILE A 194 15.50 16.78 -10.89
CA ILE A 194 14.45 15.87 -10.41
C ILE A 194 13.08 16.35 -10.91
N ALA A 195 12.30 15.43 -11.45
CA ALA A 195 10.88 15.62 -11.71
C ALA A 195 10.04 14.69 -10.81
N LYS A 196 8.92 15.22 -10.29
CA LYS A 196 8.01 14.48 -9.39
C LYS A 196 6.59 14.54 -9.97
N ILE A 197 6.12 13.44 -10.52
CA ILE A 197 4.77 13.33 -11.07
C ILE A 197 3.84 12.91 -9.94
N ASP A 198 2.74 13.64 -9.75
CA ASP A 198 1.69 13.26 -8.80
C ASP A 198 1.02 11.95 -9.24
N ALA A 199 1.00 10.98 -8.34
CA ALA A 199 0.41 9.65 -8.51
C ALA A 199 -0.76 9.38 -7.54
N ASN A 200 -1.34 10.42 -6.94
CA ASN A 200 -2.49 10.26 -6.01
C ASN A 200 -3.64 9.52 -6.69
N ASN A 201 -3.93 9.83 -7.94
CA ASN A 201 -5.03 9.25 -8.71
C ASN A 201 -4.70 7.86 -9.30
N ILE A 202 -3.47 7.39 -9.19
CA ILE A 202 -3.08 6.04 -9.62
C ILE A 202 -3.39 5.06 -8.48
N LEU A 203 -4.63 4.56 -8.45
CA LEU A 203 -5.13 3.69 -7.38
C LEU A 203 -4.61 2.25 -7.48
N GLN A 204 -4.17 1.83 -8.66
CA GLN A 204 -3.56 0.53 -8.93
C GLN A 204 -2.43 0.70 -9.95
N PRO A 205 -1.46 -0.24 -10.05
CA PRO A 205 -0.42 -0.17 -11.07
C PRO A 205 -0.99 -0.07 -12.47
N ILE A 206 -0.39 0.76 -13.32
CA ILE A 206 -0.79 1.00 -14.70
C ILE A 206 0.34 0.65 -15.67
N ASP A 207 0.00 0.21 -16.87
CA ASP A 207 0.93 0.12 -17.99
C ASP A 207 0.91 1.45 -18.75
N GLY A 208 2.08 2.05 -18.94
CA GLY A 208 2.18 3.38 -19.52
C GLY A 208 3.55 3.67 -20.12
N TYR A 209 3.73 4.89 -20.57
CA TYR A 209 5.00 5.37 -21.12
C TYR A 209 5.23 6.83 -20.77
N PHE A 210 6.48 7.24 -20.79
CA PHE A 210 6.87 8.61 -20.55
C PHE A 210 7.19 9.35 -21.86
N LYS A 211 6.79 10.62 -21.93
CA LYS A 211 7.28 11.59 -22.92
C LYS A 211 8.11 12.63 -22.22
N VAL A 212 9.28 12.94 -22.78
CA VAL A 212 10.15 14.00 -22.28
C VAL A 212 10.19 15.11 -23.30
N HIS A 213 9.95 16.32 -22.84
CA HIS A 213 9.99 17.55 -23.62
C HIS A 213 11.20 18.39 -23.19
N ASP A 214 11.89 19.00 -24.14
CA ASP A 214 12.94 19.97 -23.85
C ASP A 214 12.35 21.31 -23.33
N ALA A 215 13.22 22.27 -23.03
CA ALA A 215 12.82 23.59 -22.55
C ALA A 215 11.97 24.39 -23.57
N ASN A 216 11.99 24.01 -24.85
CA ASN A 216 11.20 24.63 -25.91
C ASN A 216 9.85 23.92 -26.14
N GLY A 217 9.59 22.84 -25.41
CA GLY A 217 8.38 22.02 -25.52
C GLY A 217 8.43 20.95 -26.60
N SER A 218 9.59 20.75 -27.27
CA SER A 218 9.74 19.68 -28.26
C SER A 218 9.93 18.33 -27.61
N ILE A 219 9.24 17.28 -28.12
CA ILE A 219 9.45 15.92 -27.62
C ILE A 219 10.85 15.45 -28.04
N VAL A 220 11.69 15.13 -27.06
CA VAL A 220 13.07 14.66 -27.26
C VAL A 220 13.21 13.17 -26.93
N TYR A 221 12.24 12.58 -26.24
CA TYR A 221 12.23 11.16 -25.91
C TYR A 221 10.80 10.65 -25.68
N THR A 222 10.53 9.42 -26.10
CA THR A 222 9.33 8.66 -25.74
C THR A 222 9.80 7.26 -25.33
N SER A 223 9.48 6.86 -24.10
CA SER A 223 9.86 5.52 -23.61
C SER A 223 9.05 4.42 -24.29
N PRO A 224 9.54 3.18 -24.31
CA PRO A 224 8.68 2.01 -24.49
C PRO A 224 7.57 1.97 -23.42
N ILE A 225 6.59 1.09 -23.64
CA ILE A 225 5.58 0.80 -22.59
C ILE A 225 6.30 0.15 -21.41
N ILE A 226 6.11 0.75 -20.25
CA ILE A 226 6.61 0.25 -18.97
C ILE A 226 5.41 -0.33 -18.22
N ARG A 227 5.57 -1.53 -17.70
CA ARG A 227 4.51 -2.21 -16.95
C ARG A 227 4.53 -1.86 -15.48
N ASP A 228 3.37 -1.95 -14.84
CA ASP A 228 3.20 -1.80 -13.39
C ASP A 228 3.78 -0.48 -12.84
N ILE A 229 3.55 0.64 -13.52
CA ILE A 229 3.92 1.97 -13.01
C ILE A 229 3.00 2.33 -11.85
N TRP A 230 3.58 2.68 -10.70
CA TRP A 230 2.82 3.08 -9.52
C TRP A 230 3.53 4.16 -8.70
N GLY A 231 2.78 4.78 -7.77
CA GLY A 231 3.35 5.76 -6.86
C GLY A 231 4.48 5.16 -6.01
N GLY A 232 5.59 5.89 -5.88
CA GLY A 232 6.82 5.43 -5.26
C GLY A 232 7.85 4.85 -6.24
N ASP A 233 7.49 4.66 -7.53
CA ASP A 233 8.49 4.30 -8.55
C ASP A 233 9.53 5.43 -8.71
N GLU A 234 10.79 5.03 -8.82
CA GLU A 234 11.88 5.93 -9.16
C GLU A 234 12.55 5.47 -10.47
N TYR A 235 12.78 6.43 -11.35
CA TYR A 235 13.45 6.25 -12.63
C TYR A 235 14.69 7.15 -12.71
N GLU A 236 15.70 6.68 -13.39
CA GLU A 236 16.90 7.46 -13.71
C GLU A 236 17.18 7.45 -15.20
N VAL A 237 17.77 8.54 -15.69
CA VAL A 237 18.31 8.64 -17.05
C VAL A 237 19.62 7.85 -17.12
N ALA A 238 19.72 6.92 -18.05
CA ALA A 238 20.96 6.25 -18.41
C ALA A 238 21.32 6.56 -19.85
N GLU A 239 22.61 6.88 -20.10
CA GLU A 239 23.13 7.02 -21.46
C GLU A 239 23.21 5.65 -22.13
N VAL A 240 22.89 5.60 -23.45
CA VAL A 240 22.93 4.38 -24.28
C VAL A 240 24.18 4.41 -25.15
#